data_00a5dab63c69000414703bf7d7fd76a1
#
_entry.id   00a5dab63c69000414703bf7d7fd76a1
#
_cell.length_a   1.000
_cell.length_b   1.000
_cell.length_c   1.000
_cell.angle_alpha   90.00
_cell.angle_beta   90.00
_cell.angle_gamma   90.00
#
_symmetry.space_group_name_H-M   'P 1'
#
loop_
_entity.id
_entity.type
_entity.pdbx_description
1 polymer ?
#
loop_
_entity_poly.entity_id
_entity_poly.type
_entity_poly.pdbx_seq_one_letter_code
_entity_poly.pdbx_strand_id
1 'polypeptide(L)'
;MEEKLNPEAGDGGHRTPSPVNLEEKRRASVAEKILKHSHDADEAMKAFESGEIIEIDQATNKRLLKIIDRNLVPLMCVVYGLNYLDKTTLSYASVMGIKKDIHLVGDDYQWLGSMFYFGYLAWEYPTNRLLQRLPLAKYSAFCIIMWGATLACFAAVSNFSGAVAVRFFLGVFEAAVTPGFALFTSQWYTKKEQGARTGFWFSFNG
;
A
#
# COMPACT_ATOMS: atom_id res chain seq x y z
N MET A 1 16.52 -84.59 -10.36
CA MET A 1 16.34 -83.69 -11.52
C MET A 1 15.48 -82.59 -11.06
N GLU A 2 16.13 -81.50 -10.56
CA GLU A 2 15.47 -80.36 -9.95
C GLU A 2 15.31 -79.29 -10.98
N GLU A 3 14.08 -78.85 -11.19
CA GLU A 3 13.74 -77.73 -12.06
C GLU A 3 13.55 -76.45 -11.20
N LYS A 4 14.43 -75.49 -11.40
CA LYS A 4 14.42 -74.23 -10.75
C LYS A 4 13.34 -73.35 -11.35
N LEU A 5 12.30 -73.07 -10.59
CA LEU A 5 11.37 -71.93 -10.89
C LEU A 5 11.95 -70.58 -10.38
N ASN A 6 12.07 -69.65 -11.28
CA ASN A 6 12.41 -68.27 -11.02
C ASN A 6 11.12 -67.42 -10.87
N PRO A 7 10.91 -66.68 -9.80
CA PRO A 7 9.82 -65.71 -9.70
C PRO A 7 10.39 -64.30 -9.68
N GLU A 8 10.53 -63.68 -10.83
CA GLU A 8 10.63 -62.20 -10.89
C GLU A 8 9.49 -61.66 -11.77
N ALA A 9 8.38 -61.36 -11.13
CA ALA A 9 7.39 -60.42 -11.65
C ALA A 9 7.41 -59.22 -10.77
N GLY A 10 8.12 -58.16 -11.19
CA GLY A 10 8.17 -56.88 -10.51
C GLY A 10 6.81 -56.17 -10.58
N ASP A 11 6.18 -56.04 -9.43
CA ASP A 11 5.01 -55.19 -9.22
C ASP A 11 5.43 -53.71 -9.29
N GLY A 12 5.14 -53.10 -10.42
CA GLY A 12 5.28 -51.66 -10.65
C GLY A 12 4.21 -50.87 -9.89
N GLY A 13 4.29 -50.88 -8.57
CA GLY A 13 3.40 -50.10 -7.71
C GLY A 13 3.50 -48.61 -8.00
N HIS A 14 2.55 -48.09 -8.72
CA HIS A 14 2.32 -46.68 -8.95
C HIS A 14 1.97 -46.04 -7.61
N ARG A 15 2.99 -45.60 -6.86
CA ARG A 15 2.80 -44.86 -5.60
C ARG A 15 2.15 -43.52 -5.93
N THR A 16 0.85 -43.40 -5.74
CA THR A 16 0.16 -42.09 -5.70
C THR A 16 0.82 -41.23 -4.63
N PRO A 17 1.25 -40.00 -4.96
CA PRO A 17 1.89 -39.12 -3.97
C PRO A 17 0.91 -38.85 -2.84
N SER A 18 1.40 -38.92 -1.59
CA SER A 18 0.59 -38.61 -0.41
C SER A 18 0.04 -37.18 -0.47
N PRO A 19 -1.15 -36.93 0.10
CA PRO A 19 -1.75 -35.58 0.10
C PRO A 19 -0.81 -34.49 0.66
N VAL A 20 0.03 -34.82 1.63
CA VAL A 20 1.06 -33.94 2.21
C VAL A 20 2.08 -33.50 1.13
N ASN A 21 2.49 -34.39 0.24
CA ASN A 21 3.46 -34.10 -0.81
C ASN A 21 2.88 -33.20 -1.92
N LEU A 22 1.58 -33.27 -2.17
CA LEU A 22 0.87 -32.41 -3.13
C LEU A 22 0.68 -30.99 -2.59
N GLU A 23 0.43 -30.85 -1.30
CA GLU A 23 0.26 -29.55 -0.65
C GLU A 23 1.59 -28.80 -0.54
N GLU A 24 2.67 -29.51 -0.26
CA GLU A 24 4.02 -28.98 -0.21
C GLU A 24 4.50 -28.53 -1.61
N LYS A 25 4.26 -29.31 -2.65
CA LYS A 25 4.51 -28.91 -4.04
C LYS A 25 3.67 -27.70 -4.49
N ARG A 26 2.44 -27.60 -4.02
CA ARG A 26 1.57 -26.44 -4.29
C ARG A 26 2.10 -25.17 -3.61
N ARG A 27 2.54 -25.27 -2.35
CA ARG A 27 3.16 -24.16 -1.61
C ARG A 27 4.46 -23.71 -2.27
N ALA A 28 5.32 -24.63 -2.69
CA ALA A 28 6.54 -24.32 -3.43
C ALA A 28 6.26 -23.62 -4.77
N SER A 29 5.29 -24.12 -5.54
CA SER A 29 4.89 -23.51 -6.83
C SER A 29 4.26 -22.11 -6.67
N VAL A 30 3.53 -21.87 -5.60
CA VAL A 30 2.96 -20.55 -5.30
C VAL A 30 4.07 -19.58 -4.84
N ALA A 31 5.00 -20.03 -4.01
CA ALA A 31 6.16 -19.24 -3.59
C ALA A 31 7.04 -18.85 -4.79
N GLU A 32 7.33 -19.79 -5.70
CA GLU A 32 8.09 -19.53 -6.92
C GLU A 32 7.40 -18.53 -7.85
N LYS A 33 6.07 -18.60 -7.99
CA LYS A 33 5.29 -17.59 -8.76
C LYS A 33 5.32 -16.20 -8.12
N ILE A 34 5.28 -16.12 -6.79
CA ILE A 34 5.38 -14.84 -6.06
C ILE A 34 6.78 -14.25 -6.24
N LEU A 35 7.84 -15.05 -6.12
CA LEU A 35 9.23 -14.63 -6.30
C LEU A 35 9.52 -14.16 -7.74
N LYS A 36 8.95 -14.82 -8.74
CA LYS A 36 9.14 -14.45 -10.16
C LYS A 36 8.49 -13.12 -10.55
N HIS A 37 7.53 -12.62 -9.74
CA HIS A 37 6.83 -11.35 -9.96
C HIS A 37 7.33 -10.20 -9.09
N SER A 38 8.20 -10.44 -8.11
CA SER A 38 8.78 -9.40 -7.27
C SER A 38 10.28 -9.30 -7.50
N HIS A 39 10.69 -8.39 -8.38
CA HIS A 39 12.11 -8.03 -8.57
C HIS A 39 12.74 -7.41 -7.30
N ASP A 40 11.93 -7.05 -6.31
CA ASP A 40 12.31 -6.61 -4.97
C ASP A 40 11.77 -7.64 -3.94
N ALA A 41 12.07 -8.94 -4.11
CA ALA A 41 11.81 -9.93 -3.07
C ALA A 41 12.62 -9.53 -1.84
N ASP A 42 11.90 -9.09 -0.81
CA ASP A 42 12.46 -8.69 0.47
C ASP A 42 13.41 -9.80 0.98
N GLU A 43 14.50 -9.41 1.64
CA GLU A 43 15.42 -10.38 2.25
C GLU A 43 14.68 -11.36 3.18
N ALA A 44 13.56 -10.92 3.77
CA ALA A 44 12.65 -11.77 4.52
C ALA A 44 12.08 -12.93 3.69
N MET A 45 11.73 -12.72 2.41
CA MET A 45 11.26 -13.79 1.52
C MET A 45 12.38 -14.77 1.17
N LYS A 46 13.62 -14.29 1.01
CA LYS A 46 14.81 -15.15 0.82
C LYS A 46 15.11 -15.99 2.04
N ALA A 47 14.91 -15.45 3.24
CA ALA A 47 15.05 -16.20 4.49
C ALA A 47 13.97 -17.29 4.63
N PHE A 48 12.75 -17.07 4.13
CA PHE A 48 11.71 -18.11 4.05
C PHE A 48 12.04 -19.20 3.04
N GLU A 49 12.72 -18.89 1.94
CA GLU A 49 13.13 -19.83 0.91
C GLU A 49 14.25 -20.76 1.39
N SER A 50 15.12 -20.27 2.27
CA SER A 50 16.18 -21.08 2.90
C SER A 50 15.65 -22.11 3.91
N GLY A 51 14.37 -22.08 4.26
CA GLY A 51 13.74 -23.00 5.20
C GLY A 51 14.20 -22.83 6.67
N GLU A 52 15.07 -21.87 6.96
CA GLU A 52 15.43 -21.52 8.32
C GLU A 52 14.31 -20.70 8.96
N ILE A 53 13.61 -21.31 9.91
CA ILE A 53 12.72 -20.57 10.82
C ILE A 53 13.64 -19.80 11.77
N ILE A 54 13.93 -18.55 11.44
CA ILE A 54 14.69 -17.68 12.33
C ILE A 54 13.78 -17.33 13.50
N GLU A 55 13.93 -18.03 14.62
CA GLU A 55 13.33 -17.58 15.89
C GLU A 55 13.99 -16.26 16.30
N ILE A 56 13.29 -15.17 16.00
CA ILE A 56 13.78 -13.84 16.41
C ILE A 56 13.57 -13.70 17.92
N ASP A 57 14.68 -13.56 18.66
CA ASP A 57 14.64 -13.28 20.08
C ASP A 57 13.82 -12.01 20.38
N GLN A 58 13.07 -12.02 21.49
CA GLN A 58 12.21 -10.90 21.89
C GLN A 58 12.97 -9.57 22.01
N ALA A 59 14.24 -9.60 22.43
CA ALA A 59 15.07 -8.41 22.53
C ALA A 59 15.38 -7.82 21.14
N THR A 60 15.70 -8.69 20.18
CA THR A 60 15.95 -8.32 18.78
C THR A 60 14.69 -7.78 18.11
N ASN A 61 13.53 -8.42 18.32
CA ASN A 61 12.26 -7.94 17.82
C ASN A 61 11.92 -6.53 18.34
N LYS A 62 12.07 -6.27 19.62
CA LYS A 62 11.87 -4.93 20.21
C LYS A 62 12.80 -3.88 19.63
N ARG A 63 14.06 -4.25 19.35
CA ARG A 63 15.04 -3.35 18.72
C ARG A 63 14.65 -3.01 17.28
N LEU A 64 14.24 -4.01 16.49
CA LEU A 64 13.76 -3.83 15.13
C LEU A 64 12.52 -2.94 15.09
N LEU A 65 11.52 -3.22 15.91
CA LEU A 65 10.32 -2.40 16.03
C LEU A 65 10.65 -0.94 16.35
N LYS A 66 11.58 -0.69 17.27
CA LYS A 66 11.99 0.68 17.61
C LYS A 66 12.64 1.41 16.44
N ILE A 67 13.40 0.71 15.59
CA ILE A 67 14.00 1.29 14.38
C ILE A 67 12.92 1.61 13.36
N ILE A 68 11.98 0.69 13.13
CA ILE A 68 10.86 0.87 12.22
C ILE A 68 9.98 2.03 12.70
N ASP A 69 9.57 2.03 13.95
CA ASP A 69 8.74 3.08 14.55
C ASP A 69 9.40 4.45 14.45
N ARG A 70 10.72 4.53 14.66
CA ARG A 70 11.45 5.80 14.58
C ARG A 70 11.49 6.40 13.17
N ASN A 71 11.52 5.57 12.13
CA ASN A 71 11.66 6.02 10.74
C ASN A 71 10.32 6.09 10.01
N LEU A 72 9.46 5.08 10.17
CA LEU A 72 8.24 4.95 9.40
C LEU A 72 7.08 5.79 10.00
N VAL A 73 6.84 5.67 11.29
CA VAL A 73 5.70 6.33 11.94
C VAL A 73 5.73 7.85 11.82
N PRO A 74 6.87 8.56 12.09
CA PRO A 74 6.92 10.01 11.93
C PRO A 74 6.62 10.46 10.50
N LEU A 75 7.15 9.73 9.51
CA LEU A 75 6.89 10.02 8.10
C LEU A 75 5.39 9.90 7.78
N MET A 76 4.75 8.83 8.25
CA MET A 76 3.31 8.63 8.06
C MET A 76 2.50 9.74 8.74
N CYS A 77 2.88 10.13 9.97
CA CYS A 77 2.22 11.21 10.70
C CYS A 77 2.33 12.55 9.98
N VAL A 78 3.52 12.90 9.47
CA VAL A 78 3.73 14.13 8.71
C VAL A 78 2.88 14.16 7.45
N VAL A 79 2.90 13.10 6.65
CA VAL A 79 2.12 13.02 5.41
C VAL A 79 0.62 13.09 5.73
N TYR A 80 0.15 12.40 6.76
CA TYR A 80 -1.26 12.40 7.14
C TYR A 80 -1.72 13.76 7.72
N GLY A 81 -0.85 14.41 8.48
CA GLY A 81 -1.10 15.77 8.96
C GLY A 81 -1.16 16.79 7.83
N LEU A 82 -0.26 16.69 6.83
CA LEU A 82 -0.32 17.51 5.62
C LEU A 82 -1.60 17.26 4.81
N ASN A 83 -2.05 16.01 4.74
CA ASN A 83 -3.30 15.64 4.10
C ASN A 83 -4.52 16.30 4.77
N TYR A 84 -4.54 16.37 6.09
CA TYR A 84 -5.56 17.12 6.83
C TYR A 84 -5.49 18.62 6.57
N LEU A 85 -4.28 19.21 6.57
CA LEU A 85 -4.08 20.61 6.25
C LEU A 85 -4.60 20.95 4.84
N ASP A 86 -4.38 20.11 3.85
CA ASP A 86 -4.89 20.33 2.49
C ASP A 86 -6.42 20.42 2.45
N LYS A 87 -7.11 19.52 3.13
CA LYS A 87 -8.59 19.54 3.24
C LYS A 87 -9.11 20.84 3.87
N THR A 88 -8.43 21.36 4.87
CA THR A 88 -8.81 22.59 5.56
C THR A 88 -8.38 23.86 4.81
N THR A 89 -7.35 23.77 3.97
CA THR A 89 -6.79 24.91 3.22
C THR A 89 -7.83 25.57 2.30
N LEU A 90 -8.72 24.79 1.68
CA LEU A 90 -9.79 25.33 0.85
C LEU A 90 -10.75 26.24 1.66
N SER A 91 -11.07 25.84 2.89
CA SER A 91 -11.92 26.61 3.79
C SER A 91 -11.24 27.92 4.21
N TYR A 92 -9.95 27.85 4.54
CA TYR A 92 -9.17 29.06 4.88
C TYR A 92 -9.01 29.97 3.66
N ALA A 93 -8.70 29.44 2.49
CA ALA A 93 -8.61 30.23 1.26
C ALA A 93 -9.93 30.92 0.92
N SER A 94 -11.08 30.30 1.23
CA SER A 94 -12.39 30.92 1.07
C SER A 94 -12.56 32.21 1.92
N VAL A 95 -12.05 32.18 3.15
CA VAL A 95 -12.07 33.37 4.05
C VAL A 95 -11.06 34.42 3.59
N MET A 96 -9.89 33.98 3.05
CA MET A 96 -8.83 34.89 2.56
C MET A 96 -9.16 35.56 1.22
N GLY A 97 -10.26 35.22 0.56
CA GLY A 97 -10.74 35.93 -0.61
C GLY A 97 -10.58 35.19 -1.95
N ILE A 98 -10.20 33.92 -1.96
CA ILE A 98 -10.05 33.13 -3.20
C ILE A 98 -11.29 33.22 -4.12
N LYS A 99 -12.48 33.37 -3.54
CA LYS A 99 -13.73 33.54 -4.30
C LYS A 99 -13.71 34.74 -5.23
N LYS A 100 -13.04 35.82 -4.82
CA LYS A 100 -12.87 37.07 -5.61
C LYS A 100 -11.75 36.90 -6.64
N ASP A 101 -10.63 36.28 -6.23
CA ASP A 101 -9.42 36.18 -7.04
C ASP A 101 -9.64 35.34 -8.29
N ILE A 102 -10.40 34.22 -8.18
CA ILE A 102 -10.70 33.33 -9.30
C ILE A 102 -12.14 33.48 -9.83
N HIS A 103 -12.81 34.58 -9.45
CA HIS A 103 -14.13 34.99 -9.97
C HIS A 103 -15.22 33.92 -9.79
N LEU A 104 -15.29 33.29 -8.60
CA LEU A 104 -16.33 32.28 -8.33
C LEU A 104 -17.69 32.93 -8.16
N VAL A 105 -18.70 32.36 -8.85
CA VAL A 105 -20.08 32.83 -8.83
C VAL A 105 -21.00 31.69 -8.34
N GLY A 106 -21.97 32.05 -7.50
CA GLY A 106 -22.99 31.10 -7.05
C GLY A 106 -22.39 29.87 -6.33
N ASP A 107 -22.67 28.69 -6.88
CA ASP A 107 -22.28 27.39 -6.28
C ASP A 107 -20.90 26.87 -6.70
N ASP A 108 -20.11 27.67 -7.45
CA ASP A 108 -18.78 27.27 -7.94
C ASP A 108 -17.84 26.79 -6.83
N TYR A 109 -17.90 27.43 -5.67
CA TYR A 109 -17.10 27.01 -4.52
C TYR A 109 -17.45 25.60 -4.01
N GLN A 110 -18.73 25.25 -4.02
CA GLN A 110 -19.20 23.92 -3.62
C GLN A 110 -18.73 22.86 -4.63
N TRP A 111 -18.74 23.22 -5.92
CA TRP A 111 -18.19 22.36 -6.97
C TRP A 111 -16.71 22.09 -6.81
N LEU A 112 -15.89 23.06 -6.35
CA LEU A 112 -14.47 22.83 -6.06
C LEU A 112 -14.27 21.78 -4.97
N GLY A 113 -15.10 21.81 -3.93
CA GLY A 113 -15.09 20.78 -2.89
C GLY A 113 -15.51 19.41 -3.42
N SER A 114 -16.62 19.37 -4.19
CA SER A 114 -17.18 18.13 -4.72
C SER A 114 -16.24 17.46 -5.72
N MET A 115 -15.57 18.21 -6.59
CA MET A 115 -14.66 17.66 -7.62
C MET A 115 -13.45 16.93 -7.02
N PHE A 116 -12.98 17.33 -5.85
CA PHE A 116 -11.99 16.59 -5.13
C PHE A 116 -12.50 15.16 -4.80
N TYR A 117 -13.70 15.04 -4.26
CA TYR A 117 -14.28 13.74 -3.92
C TYR A 117 -14.60 12.89 -5.16
N PHE A 118 -14.98 13.50 -6.28
CA PHE A 118 -15.15 12.78 -7.55
C PHE A 118 -13.82 12.20 -8.05
N GLY A 119 -12.73 12.97 -7.99
CA GLY A 119 -11.40 12.47 -8.32
C GLY A 119 -10.96 11.34 -7.39
N TYR A 120 -11.17 11.49 -6.10
CA TYR A 120 -10.88 10.48 -5.08
C TYR A 120 -11.64 9.17 -5.36
N LEU A 121 -12.96 9.24 -5.50
CA LEU A 121 -13.82 8.08 -5.76
C LEU A 121 -13.46 7.37 -7.08
N ALA A 122 -13.24 8.14 -8.15
CA ALA A 122 -12.89 7.60 -9.46
C ALA A 122 -11.58 6.80 -9.42
N TRP A 123 -10.61 7.24 -8.60
CA TRP A 123 -9.29 6.62 -8.55
C TRP A 123 -9.10 5.63 -7.40
N GLU A 124 -10.00 5.55 -6.44
CA GLU A 124 -9.90 4.65 -5.29
C GLU A 124 -9.81 3.18 -5.70
N TYR A 125 -10.64 2.74 -6.64
CA TYR A 125 -10.59 1.36 -7.13
C TYR A 125 -9.32 1.06 -7.94
N PRO A 126 -8.92 1.86 -8.96
CA PRO A 126 -7.66 1.66 -9.67
C PRO A 126 -6.43 1.67 -8.76
N THR A 127 -6.33 2.61 -7.82
CA THR A 127 -5.18 2.73 -6.92
C THR A 127 -5.04 1.51 -6.02
N ASN A 128 -6.14 0.95 -5.51
CA ASN A 128 -6.09 -0.28 -4.71
C ASN A 128 -5.56 -1.47 -5.51
N ARG A 129 -5.85 -1.56 -6.81
CA ARG A 129 -5.27 -2.60 -7.69
C ARG A 129 -3.80 -2.34 -7.99
N LEU A 130 -3.39 -1.10 -8.14
CA LEU A 130 -2.00 -0.71 -8.38
C LEU A 130 -1.13 -0.95 -7.14
N LEU A 131 -1.61 -0.63 -5.94
CA LEU A 131 -0.94 -0.90 -4.67
C LEU A 131 -0.67 -2.40 -4.44
N GLN A 132 -1.52 -3.29 -4.98
CA GLN A 132 -1.33 -4.74 -4.89
C GLN A 132 -0.38 -5.31 -5.94
N ARG A 133 -0.16 -4.60 -7.06
CA ARG A 133 0.64 -5.08 -8.20
C ARG A 133 2.00 -4.41 -8.31
N LEU A 134 2.12 -3.18 -7.88
CA LEU A 134 3.34 -2.39 -7.94
C LEU A 134 4.09 -2.44 -6.61
N PRO A 135 5.40 -2.16 -6.62
CA PRO A 135 6.17 -2.01 -5.38
C PRO A 135 5.56 -0.88 -4.55
N LEU A 136 4.98 -1.25 -3.40
CA LEU A 136 4.18 -0.37 -2.54
C LEU A 136 4.87 0.96 -2.24
N ALA A 137 6.17 0.92 -1.85
CA ALA A 137 6.93 2.11 -1.50
C ALA A 137 7.09 3.07 -2.68
N LYS A 138 7.41 2.56 -3.88
CA LYS A 138 7.64 3.39 -5.07
C LYS A 138 6.35 4.04 -5.54
N TYR A 139 5.26 3.28 -5.57
CA TYR A 139 3.96 3.80 -6.00
C TYR A 139 3.42 4.85 -5.01
N SER A 140 3.49 4.58 -3.70
CA SER A 140 3.05 5.54 -2.68
C SER A 140 3.89 6.82 -2.71
N ALA A 141 5.22 6.71 -2.86
CA ALA A 141 6.09 7.87 -2.99
C ALA A 141 5.75 8.70 -4.25
N PHE A 142 5.50 8.04 -5.38
CA PHE A 142 5.05 8.71 -6.60
C PHE A 142 3.74 9.48 -6.37
N CYS A 143 2.73 8.86 -5.77
CA CYS A 143 1.45 9.51 -5.49
C CYS A 143 1.61 10.72 -4.55
N ILE A 144 2.44 10.61 -3.51
CA ILE A 144 2.70 11.72 -2.56
C ILE A 144 3.41 12.88 -3.28
N ILE A 145 4.40 12.61 -4.12
CA ILE A 145 5.10 13.65 -4.90
C ILE A 145 4.12 14.34 -5.87
N MET A 146 3.32 13.57 -6.60
CA MET A 146 2.33 14.11 -7.53
C MET A 146 1.24 14.89 -6.82
N TRP A 147 0.79 14.44 -5.64
CA TRP A 147 -0.13 15.20 -4.78
C TRP A 147 0.46 16.55 -4.38
N GLY A 148 1.71 16.59 -3.89
CA GLY A 148 2.38 17.84 -3.53
C GLY A 148 2.58 18.77 -4.73
N ALA A 149 2.96 18.24 -5.90
CA ALA A 149 3.09 19.03 -7.12
C ALA A 149 1.74 19.61 -7.59
N THR A 150 0.67 18.82 -7.51
CA THR A 150 -0.69 19.27 -7.86
C THR A 150 -1.16 20.38 -6.90
N LEU A 151 -0.87 20.22 -5.61
CA LEU A 151 -1.17 21.26 -4.61
C LEU A 151 -0.39 22.55 -4.89
N ALA A 152 0.88 22.47 -5.27
CA ALA A 152 1.67 23.64 -5.67
C ALA A 152 1.10 24.33 -6.92
N CYS A 153 0.60 23.55 -7.90
CA CYS A 153 -0.06 24.11 -9.08
C CYS A 153 -1.34 24.87 -8.74
N PHE A 154 -2.01 24.54 -7.62
CA PHE A 154 -3.20 25.29 -7.19
C PHE A 154 -2.90 26.76 -6.93
N ALA A 155 -1.69 27.09 -6.47
CA ALA A 155 -1.27 28.49 -6.25
C ALA A 155 -1.17 29.32 -7.55
N ALA A 156 -1.00 28.68 -8.70
CA ALA A 156 -0.89 29.32 -10.00
C ALA A 156 -2.24 29.43 -10.75
N VAL A 157 -3.32 28.96 -10.15
CA VAL A 157 -4.65 28.95 -10.78
C VAL A 157 -5.29 30.33 -10.70
N SER A 158 -5.72 30.82 -11.87
CA SER A 158 -6.38 32.12 -12.02
C SER A 158 -7.84 32.05 -12.47
N ASN A 159 -8.37 30.83 -12.74
CA ASN A 159 -9.72 30.64 -13.25
C ASN A 159 -10.41 29.41 -12.65
N PHE A 160 -11.74 29.39 -12.69
CA PHE A 160 -12.55 28.30 -12.16
C PHE A 160 -12.22 26.93 -12.78
N SER A 161 -12.10 26.85 -14.12
CA SER A 161 -11.83 25.59 -14.80
C SER A 161 -10.49 24.97 -14.38
N GLY A 162 -9.46 25.80 -14.21
CA GLY A 162 -8.16 25.36 -13.69
C GLY A 162 -8.25 24.84 -12.25
N ALA A 163 -9.00 25.57 -11.39
CA ALA A 163 -9.22 25.16 -10.01
C ALA A 163 -9.94 23.80 -9.91
N VAL A 164 -10.96 23.57 -10.73
CA VAL A 164 -11.70 22.31 -10.83
C VAL A 164 -10.78 21.17 -11.26
N ALA A 165 -9.96 21.37 -12.29
CA ALA A 165 -9.03 20.36 -12.78
C ALA A 165 -7.99 19.98 -11.71
N VAL A 166 -7.39 20.97 -11.07
CA VAL A 166 -6.39 20.73 -10.00
C VAL A 166 -7.04 19.99 -8.83
N ARG A 167 -8.25 20.37 -8.40
CA ARG A 167 -8.98 19.69 -7.34
C ARG A 167 -9.30 18.23 -7.67
N PHE A 168 -9.66 17.94 -8.92
CA PHE A 168 -9.89 16.57 -9.37
C PHE A 168 -8.61 15.73 -9.27
N PHE A 169 -7.48 16.22 -9.82
CA PHE A 169 -6.20 15.49 -9.75
C PHE A 169 -5.67 15.36 -8.32
N LEU A 170 -5.91 16.36 -7.47
CA LEU A 170 -5.57 16.29 -6.06
C LEU A 170 -6.26 15.09 -5.39
N GLY A 171 -7.57 14.92 -5.61
CA GLY A 171 -8.31 13.75 -5.13
C GLY A 171 -7.79 12.43 -5.70
N VAL A 172 -7.42 12.40 -6.99
CA VAL A 172 -6.83 11.22 -7.63
C VAL A 172 -5.55 10.76 -6.92
N PHE A 173 -4.60 11.65 -6.65
CA PHE A 173 -3.33 11.26 -6.03
C PHE A 173 -3.47 11.01 -4.54
N GLU A 174 -4.37 11.70 -3.85
CA GLU A 174 -4.64 11.49 -2.43
C GLU A 174 -5.30 10.13 -2.14
N ALA A 175 -6.08 9.58 -3.07
CA ALA A 175 -6.77 8.30 -2.91
C ALA A 175 -5.82 7.12 -2.58
N ALA A 176 -4.53 7.23 -2.91
CA ALA A 176 -3.52 6.20 -2.61
C ALA A 176 -3.00 6.25 -1.17
N VAL A 177 -3.14 7.36 -0.44
CA VAL A 177 -2.46 7.60 0.84
C VAL A 177 -2.99 6.67 1.94
N THR A 178 -4.29 6.69 2.19
CA THR A 178 -4.91 5.88 3.26
C THR A 178 -4.74 4.38 3.04
N PRO A 179 -5.10 3.79 1.88
CA PRO A 179 -4.90 2.36 1.65
C PRO A 179 -3.41 1.99 1.59
N GLY A 180 -2.55 2.86 1.08
CA GLY A 180 -1.10 2.67 1.09
C GLY A 180 -0.57 2.54 2.51
N PHE A 181 -0.94 3.42 3.42
CA PHE A 181 -0.50 3.40 4.82
C PHE A 181 -1.05 2.20 5.60
N ALA A 182 -2.27 1.78 5.32
CA ALA A 182 -2.81 0.54 5.87
C ALA A 182 -2.00 -0.68 5.43
N LEU A 183 -1.59 -0.74 4.15
CA LEU A 183 -0.74 -1.81 3.63
C LEU A 183 0.68 -1.74 4.22
N PHE A 184 1.30 -0.56 4.34
CA PHE A 184 2.58 -0.42 5.05
C PHE A 184 2.50 -0.94 6.48
N THR A 185 1.47 -0.53 7.22
CA THR A 185 1.28 -1.00 8.59
C THR A 185 1.11 -2.52 8.64
N SER A 186 0.41 -3.12 7.67
CA SER A 186 0.23 -4.57 7.63
C SER A 186 1.50 -5.35 7.26
N GLN A 187 2.41 -4.76 6.48
CA GLN A 187 3.68 -5.39 6.09
C GLN A 187 4.73 -5.38 7.21
N TRP A 188 4.81 -4.28 7.96
CA TRP A 188 5.88 -4.05 8.93
C TRP A 188 5.53 -4.41 10.37
N TYR A 189 4.25 -4.61 10.68
CA TYR A 189 3.79 -4.85 12.04
C TYR A 189 2.93 -6.09 12.16
N THR A 190 3.06 -6.79 13.28
CA THR A 190 2.20 -7.93 13.62
C THR A 190 0.77 -7.47 13.91
N LYS A 191 -0.22 -8.36 13.74
CA LYS A 191 -1.64 -8.04 13.96
C LYS A 191 -1.94 -7.40 15.32
N LYS A 192 -1.19 -7.77 16.36
CA LYS A 192 -1.33 -7.20 17.72
C LYS A 192 -0.83 -5.76 17.81
N GLU A 193 0.12 -5.39 16.97
CA GLU A 193 0.80 -4.09 16.98
C GLU A 193 0.19 -3.08 16.01
N GLN A 194 -0.49 -3.56 14.96
CA GLN A 194 -1.10 -2.73 13.93
C GLN A 194 -2.11 -1.74 14.48
N GLY A 195 -2.98 -2.16 15.40
CA GLY A 195 -4.07 -1.33 15.92
C GLY A 195 -3.58 -0.04 16.58
N ALA A 196 -2.58 -0.14 17.48
CA ALA A 196 -2.03 1.02 18.18
C ALA A 196 -1.35 2.00 17.22
N ARG A 197 -0.59 1.49 16.24
CA ARG A 197 0.14 2.32 15.28
C ARG A 197 -0.77 2.95 14.24
N THR A 198 -1.79 2.21 13.78
CA THR A 198 -2.84 2.77 12.92
C THR A 198 -3.57 3.90 13.63
N GLY A 199 -3.99 3.70 14.87
CA GLY A 199 -4.62 4.76 15.66
C GLY A 199 -3.72 5.99 15.83
N PHE A 200 -2.41 5.79 16.02
CA PHE A 200 -1.48 6.87 16.20
C PHE A 200 -1.33 7.75 14.95
N TRP A 201 -0.98 7.19 13.78
CA TRP A 201 -0.84 8.02 12.58
C TRP A 201 -2.21 8.54 12.07
N PHE A 202 -3.29 7.80 12.31
CA PHE A 202 -4.63 8.24 11.93
C PHE A 202 -5.12 9.43 12.78
N SER A 203 -4.68 9.56 14.03
CA SER A 203 -5.04 10.70 14.88
C SER A 203 -4.54 12.05 14.36
N PHE A 204 -3.57 12.06 13.44
CA PHE A 204 -3.12 13.28 12.76
C PHE A 204 -4.08 13.78 11.66
N ASN A 205 -5.19 13.09 11.44
CA ASN A 205 -6.22 13.53 10.49
C ASN A 205 -7.30 14.43 11.14
N GLY A 206 -7.05 14.95 12.33
CA GLY A 206 -7.93 15.88 13.04
C GLY A 206 -8.83 15.21 14.05
#